data_fc1055abb6fc951c27cd4ef3851e6f3f
#
_entry.id   fc1055abb6fc951c27cd4ef3851e6f3f
#
_cell.length_a   1.000
_cell.length_b   1.000
_cell.length_c   1.000
_cell.angle_alpha   90.00
_cell.angle_beta   90.00
_cell.angle_gamma   90.00
#
_symmetry.space_group_name_H-M   'P 1'
#
loop_
_entity.id
_entity.type
_entity.pdbx_description
1 polymer ?
#
loop_
_entity_poly.entity_id
_entity_poly.type
_entity_poly.pdbx_seq_one_letter_code
_entity_poly.pdbx_strand_id
1 'polypeptide(L)'
;ERDLRARREVLVAAGALPSAQRLMVSGIGPAAHLRELGIEPIADLPVGNNLHDHPDITINRRVANTDLLGFSFVGGVKLLRAIRRWRRERRGVLTSNFAEAGAFIRTLPELERPDLQLHFVIGMVDNHNRTYHWGHGMSCHATALRPSSRGTVRLASRDVRDSPLIDPAFLSDASDLETLVRGFKWVRKIFAQPAFTDYRGGDLSRELYFSKVQSDEEIRRAIRERCDTIYHPVGTCRMGSDDRAVVDVQLRVRGIDGLRVVDASTMPTLISGNTNAPVIMIAEKAADFIKQARH
;
A
#
# COMPACT_ATOMS: atom_id res chain seq x y z
N GLU A 1 7.50 28.61 -16.70
CA GLU A 1 6.51 28.68 -15.61
C GLU A 1 5.26 29.43 -16.10
N ARG A 2 4.08 28.96 -15.66
CA ARG A 2 2.81 29.65 -15.93
C ARG A 2 2.06 29.81 -14.61
N ASP A 3 1.65 31.03 -14.31
CA ASP A 3 0.76 31.31 -13.19
C ASP A 3 -0.67 30.98 -13.57
N LEU A 4 -1.30 30.08 -12.80
CA LEU A 4 -2.71 29.75 -12.94
C LEU A 4 -3.46 30.22 -11.70
N ARG A 5 -4.56 30.94 -11.91
CA ARG A 5 -5.43 31.39 -10.81
C ARG A 5 -6.75 30.62 -10.83
N ALA A 6 -7.10 30.02 -9.71
CA ALA A 6 -8.42 29.43 -9.53
C ALA A 6 -9.46 30.53 -9.34
N ARG A 7 -10.62 30.38 -9.96
CA ARG A 7 -11.74 31.34 -9.80
C ARG A 7 -12.51 31.13 -8.48
N ARG A 8 -12.40 29.96 -7.86
CA ARG A 8 -13.15 29.59 -6.65
C ARG A 8 -12.23 28.94 -5.61
N GLU A 9 -11.77 27.73 -5.87
CA GLU A 9 -10.92 26.97 -4.96
C GLU A 9 -9.93 26.10 -5.72
N VAL A 10 -8.87 25.67 -5.03
CA VAL A 10 -7.88 24.71 -5.50
C VAL A 10 -8.13 23.36 -4.82
N LEU A 11 -8.12 22.29 -5.61
CA LEU A 11 -8.24 20.92 -5.12
C LEU A 11 -6.89 20.22 -5.28
N VAL A 12 -6.29 19.82 -4.17
CA VAL A 12 -5.11 18.96 -4.15
C VAL A 12 -5.58 17.50 -4.11
N ALA A 13 -5.26 16.73 -5.15
CA ALA A 13 -5.67 15.32 -5.31
C ALA A 13 -4.53 14.50 -5.90
N ALA A 14 -3.32 14.65 -5.34
CA ALA A 14 -2.12 14.04 -5.88
C ALA A 14 -1.76 12.70 -5.21
N GLY A 15 -2.54 12.25 -4.24
CA GLY A 15 -2.32 11.03 -3.46
C GLY A 15 -1.57 11.28 -2.16
N ALA A 16 -1.50 10.24 -1.30
CA ALA A 16 -1.06 10.37 0.08
C ALA A 16 0.33 11.01 0.25
N LEU A 17 1.27 10.73 -0.62
CA LEU A 17 2.63 11.23 -0.50
C LEU A 17 2.80 12.59 -1.17
N PRO A 18 2.43 12.77 -2.47
CA PRO A 18 2.65 14.05 -3.14
C PRO A 18 1.73 15.19 -2.66
N SER A 19 0.54 14.90 -2.11
CA SER A 19 -0.33 15.96 -1.57
C SER A 19 0.27 16.59 -0.34
N ALA A 20 0.82 15.80 0.59
CA ALA A 20 1.57 16.32 1.72
C ALA A 20 2.80 17.14 1.28
N GLN A 21 3.57 16.63 0.32
CA GLN A 21 4.72 17.33 -0.24
C GLN A 21 4.34 18.71 -0.81
N ARG A 22 3.27 18.77 -1.63
CA ARG A 22 2.80 20.01 -2.24
C ARG A 22 2.36 21.04 -1.21
N LEU A 23 1.62 20.63 -0.19
CA LEU A 23 1.23 21.53 0.90
C LEU A 23 2.47 22.08 1.62
N MET A 24 3.43 21.22 1.97
CA MET A 24 4.64 21.65 2.67
C MET A 24 5.50 22.61 1.84
N VAL A 25 5.74 22.33 0.56
CA VAL A 25 6.47 23.24 -0.35
C VAL A 25 5.75 24.58 -0.49
N SER A 26 4.41 24.60 -0.34
CA SER A 26 3.59 25.81 -0.38
C SER A 26 3.54 26.55 0.97
N GLY A 27 4.34 26.18 1.97
CA GLY A 27 4.35 26.82 3.28
C GLY A 27 3.26 26.32 4.24
N ILE A 28 2.56 25.24 3.92
CA ILE A 28 1.51 24.65 4.78
C ILE A 28 2.02 23.34 5.35
N GLY A 29 2.43 23.34 6.61
CA GLY A 29 3.02 22.15 7.24
C GLY A 29 3.71 22.44 8.56
N PRO A 30 4.46 21.48 9.14
CA PRO A 30 5.15 21.66 10.40
C PRO A 30 6.16 22.81 10.32
N ALA A 31 5.88 23.92 11.03
CA ALA A 31 6.60 25.18 10.89
C ALA A 31 8.11 25.05 11.14
N ALA A 32 8.53 24.23 12.10
CA ALA A 32 9.95 24.00 12.39
C ALA A 32 10.67 23.38 11.17
N HIS A 33 10.10 22.28 10.61
CA HIS A 33 10.65 21.61 9.44
C HIS A 33 10.70 22.52 8.20
N LEU A 34 9.67 23.34 7.98
CA LEU A 34 9.65 24.27 6.84
C LEU A 34 10.77 25.30 6.95
N ARG A 35 10.96 25.90 8.14
CA ARG A 35 12.03 26.88 8.38
C ARG A 35 13.43 26.31 8.20
N GLU A 36 13.67 25.05 8.61
CA GLU A 36 14.93 24.35 8.36
C GLU A 36 15.29 24.29 6.87
N LEU A 37 14.28 24.24 5.99
CA LEU A 37 14.46 24.22 4.54
C LEU A 37 14.36 25.63 3.88
N GLY A 38 14.27 26.69 4.68
CA GLY A 38 14.13 28.06 4.19
C GLY A 38 12.77 28.34 3.54
N ILE A 39 11.74 27.62 3.95
CA ILE A 39 10.34 27.86 3.54
C ILE A 39 9.65 28.62 4.67
N GLU A 40 9.07 29.80 4.35
CA GLU A 40 8.30 30.56 5.32
C GLU A 40 6.95 29.88 5.56
N PRO A 41 6.61 29.52 6.81
CA PRO A 41 5.34 28.88 7.12
C PRO A 41 4.16 29.84 6.98
N ILE A 42 3.18 29.48 6.16
CA ILE A 42 1.89 30.18 6.03
C ILE A 42 0.90 29.65 7.05
N ALA A 43 0.91 28.31 7.29
CA ALA A 43 0.10 27.65 8.30
C ALA A 43 0.89 26.51 8.95
N ASP A 44 0.92 26.51 10.28
CA ASP A 44 1.53 25.44 11.08
C ASP A 44 0.53 24.32 11.27
N LEU A 45 0.58 23.32 10.41
CA LEU A 45 -0.30 22.15 10.41
C LEU A 45 0.52 20.86 10.39
N PRO A 46 0.01 19.75 10.96
CA PRO A 46 0.75 18.48 11.06
C PRO A 46 0.79 17.69 9.74
N VAL A 47 0.98 18.39 8.61
CA VAL A 47 1.09 17.79 7.28
C VAL A 47 2.24 16.80 7.22
N GLY A 48 2.00 15.65 6.61
CA GLY A 48 2.99 14.57 6.51
C GLY A 48 3.13 13.72 7.77
N ASN A 49 2.43 14.05 8.86
CA ASN A 49 2.31 13.15 10.01
C ASN A 49 1.23 12.09 9.74
N ASN A 50 1.21 11.05 10.62
CA ASN A 50 0.16 10.03 10.60
C ASN A 50 0.13 9.22 9.29
N LEU A 51 1.26 9.04 8.61
CA LEU A 51 1.35 8.12 7.49
C LEU A 51 0.99 6.71 7.97
N HIS A 52 0.01 6.11 7.32
CA HIS A 52 -0.33 4.70 7.46
C HIS A 52 -0.09 4.00 6.13
N ASP A 53 0.34 2.77 6.20
CA ASP A 53 0.29 1.83 5.08
C ASP A 53 0.15 0.42 5.63
N HIS A 54 -0.37 -0.51 4.83
CA HIS A 54 -0.44 -1.90 5.22
C HIS A 54 0.94 -2.55 5.12
N PRO A 55 1.55 -2.97 6.24
CA PRO A 55 2.77 -3.78 6.20
C PRO A 55 2.45 -5.17 5.66
N ASP A 56 3.29 -5.64 4.75
CA ASP A 56 3.12 -6.88 3.99
C ASP A 56 4.36 -7.75 4.04
N ILE A 57 4.18 -9.05 4.01
CA ILE A 57 5.25 -10.03 3.78
C ILE A 57 4.85 -10.99 2.66
N THR A 58 5.68 -11.06 1.63
CA THR A 58 5.44 -11.93 0.48
C THR A 58 6.20 -13.24 0.60
N ILE A 59 5.49 -14.36 0.57
CA ILE A 59 6.07 -15.69 0.55
C ILE A 59 6.01 -16.23 -0.88
N ASN A 60 7.17 -16.33 -1.51
CA ASN A 60 7.35 -16.85 -2.86
C ASN A 60 7.72 -18.34 -2.83
N ARG A 61 7.11 -19.15 -3.71
CA ARG A 61 7.46 -20.55 -3.91
C ARG A 61 7.74 -20.88 -5.36
N ARG A 62 8.84 -21.58 -5.61
CA ARG A 62 9.15 -22.18 -6.92
C ARG A 62 8.35 -23.45 -7.11
N VAL A 63 7.85 -23.64 -8.33
CA VAL A 63 7.15 -24.87 -8.74
C VAL A 63 7.81 -25.46 -9.97
N ALA A 64 7.74 -26.79 -10.12
CA ALA A 64 8.18 -27.46 -11.33
C ALA A 64 7.13 -27.39 -12.45
N ASN A 65 5.87 -27.27 -12.06
CA ASN A 65 4.74 -27.16 -12.98
C ASN A 65 4.81 -25.82 -13.74
N THR A 66 4.51 -25.84 -15.03
CA THR A 66 4.55 -24.66 -15.88
C THR A 66 3.19 -23.98 -16.08
N ASP A 67 2.14 -24.39 -15.34
CA ASP A 67 0.80 -23.81 -15.46
C ASP A 67 0.70 -22.41 -14.86
N LEU A 68 1.57 -22.12 -13.89
CA LEU A 68 1.72 -20.79 -13.33
C LEU A 68 2.62 -19.92 -14.20
N LEU A 69 2.54 -18.61 -14.00
CA LEU A 69 3.40 -17.66 -14.71
C LEU A 69 4.86 -17.82 -14.31
N GLY A 70 5.76 -17.61 -15.25
CA GLY A 70 7.19 -17.70 -14.98
C GLY A 70 8.06 -17.42 -16.18
N PHE A 71 9.33 -17.15 -15.89
CA PHE A 71 10.37 -16.89 -16.88
C PHE A 71 11.06 -18.20 -17.25
N SER A 72 10.67 -18.77 -18.40
CA SER A 72 11.27 -19.96 -18.99
C SER A 72 11.00 -19.96 -20.48
N PHE A 73 11.65 -20.86 -21.24
CA PHE A 73 11.35 -21.02 -22.65
C PHE A 73 9.87 -21.39 -22.88
N VAL A 74 9.34 -22.31 -22.08
CA VAL A 74 7.92 -22.69 -22.12
C VAL A 74 7.01 -21.52 -21.77
N GLY A 75 7.40 -20.73 -20.76
CA GLY A 75 6.70 -19.49 -20.35
C GLY A 75 6.62 -18.48 -21.51
N GLY A 76 7.71 -18.28 -22.24
CA GLY A 76 7.74 -17.42 -23.43
C GLY A 76 6.78 -17.86 -24.53
N VAL A 77 6.76 -19.16 -24.84
CA VAL A 77 5.79 -19.72 -25.82
C VAL A 77 4.35 -19.56 -25.34
N LYS A 78 4.08 -19.82 -24.04
CA LYS A 78 2.74 -19.60 -23.45
C LYS A 78 2.32 -18.13 -23.52
N LEU A 79 3.23 -17.20 -23.25
CA LEU A 79 2.96 -15.76 -23.35
C LEU A 79 2.61 -15.33 -24.77
N LEU A 80 3.35 -15.79 -25.78
CA LEU A 80 3.03 -15.50 -27.19
C LEU A 80 1.65 -16.02 -27.60
N ARG A 81 1.29 -17.24 -27.16
CA ARG A 81 -0.06 -17.79 -27.35
C ARG A 81 -1.13 -16.97 -26.65
N ALA A 82 -0.86 -16.53 -25.42
CA ALA A 82 -1.76 -15.70 -24.64
C ALA A 82 -1.99 -14.34 -25.30
N ILE A 83 -0.94 -13.68 -25.83
CA ILE A 83 -1.04 -12.44 -26.60
C ILE A 83 -1.92 -12.62 -27.82
N ARG A 84 -1.70 -13.71 -28.60
CA ARG A 84 -2.51 -14.01 -29.79
C ARG A 84 -3.98 -14.25 -29.43
N ARG A 85 -4.25 -15.00 -28.36
CA ARG A 85 -5.60 -15.25 -27.86
C ARG A 85 -6.29 -13.97 -27.40
N TRP A 86 -5.60 -13.15 -26.62
CA TRP A 86 -6.13 -11.89 -26.16
C TRP A 86 -6.46 -10.92 -27.32
N ARG A 87 -5.58 -10.84 -28.31
CA ARG A 87 -5.83 -9.99 -29.48
C ARG A 87 -7.07 -10.44 -30.28
N ARG A 88 -7.33 -11.74 -30.38
CA ARG A 88 -8.46 -12.30 -31.16
C ARG A 88 -9.76 -12.36 -30.37
N GLU A 89 -9.68 -12.79 -29.12
CA GLU A 89 -10.85 -13.19 -28.33
C GLU A 89 -11.09 -12.26 -27.13
N ARG A 90 -10.13 -11.40 -26.76
CA ARG A 90 -10.14 -10.60 -25.52
C ARG A 90 -10.30 -11.47 -24.27
N ARG A 91 -9.72 -12.66 -24.25
CA ARG A 91 -9.81 -13.68 -23.19
C ARG A 91 -8.44 -14.26 -22.86
N GLY A 92 -8.37 -14.99 -21.73
CA GLY A 92 -7.18 -15.73 -21.28
C GLY A 92 -6.39 -15.00 -20.19
N VAL A 93 -5.21 -15.52 -19.87
CA VAL A 93 -4.39 -15.06 -18.73
C VAL A 93 -4.04 -13.57 -18.75
N LEU A 94 -3.99 -12.94 -19.93
CA LEU A 94 -3.75 -11.49 -20.06
C LEU A 94 -4.97 -10.61 -19.68
N THR A 95 -6.10 -11.20 -19.31
CA THR A 95 -7.24 -10.49 -18.72
C THR A 95 -7.25 -10.57 -17.18
N SER A 96 -6.33 -11.34 -16.61
CA SER A 96 -6.15 -11.49 -15.18
C SER A 96 -5.33 -10.31 -14.60
N ASN A 97 -5.64 -9.92 -13.39
CA ASN A 97 -4.80 -9.03 -12.58
C ASN A 97 -3.68 -9.79 -11.85
N PHE A 98 -3.53 -11.09 -12.13
CA PHE A 98 -2.57 -12.04 -11.54
C PHE A 98 -2.78 -12.35 -10.05
N ALA A 99 -3.41 -11.48 -9.28
CA ALA A 99 -3.85 -11.73 -7.91
C ALA A 99 -5.26 -12.34 -7.92
N GLU A 100 -5.35 -13.61 -8.33
CA GLU A 100 -6.63 -14.25 -8.68
C GLU A 100 -7.45 -14.75 -7.50
N ALA A 101 -6.84 -14.85 -6.31
CA ALA A 101 -7.52 -15.28 -5.09
C ALA A 101 -7.02 -14.48 -3.90
N GLY A 102 -7.86 -14.38 -2.88
CA GLY A 102 -7.52 -13.72 -1.64
C GLY A 102 -8.40 -14.20 -0.49
N ALA A 103 -8.04 -13.82 0.71
CA ALA A 103 -8.81 -14.11 1.90
C ALA A 103 -8.68 -12.99 2.94
N PHE A 104 -9.71 -12.85 3.75
CA PHE A 104 -9.67 -12.05 4.98
C PHE A 104 -9.78 -13.01 6.15
N ILE A 105 -8.79 -13.00 7.04
CA ILE A 105 -8.63 -13.99 8.10
C ILE A 105 -8.57 -13.29 9.45
N ARG A 106 -9.26 -13.84 10.44
CA ARG A 106 -8.99 -13.56 11.85
C ARG A 106 -7.84 -14.45 12.29
N THR A 107 -6.70 -13.85 12.62
CA THR A 107 -5.53 -14.63 13.03
C THR A 107 -5.66 -15.18 14.45
N LEU A 108 -6.55 -14.62 15.25
CA LEU A 108 -6.89 -15.04 16.61
C LEU A 108 -8.41 -15.20 16.73
N PRO A 109 -8.89 -16.22 17.47
CA PRO A 109 -10.32 -16.51 17.59
C PRO A 109 -11.15 -15.39 18.21
N GLU A 110 -10.57 -14.63 19.14
CA GLU A 110 -11.20 -13.54 19.90
C GLU A 110 -11.41 -12.27 19.10
N LEU A 111 -10.84 -12.14 17.91
CA LEU A 111 -11.01 -10.96 17.09
C LEU A 111 -12.43 -10.92 16.49
N GLU A 112 -13.10 -9.79 16.60
CA GLU A 112 -14.44 -9.58 16.03
C GLU A 112 -14.43 -9.59 14.50
N ARG A 113 -13.35 -9.13 13.88
CA ARG A 113 -13.21 -9.00 12.42
C ARG A 113 -11.81 -9.37 11.96
N PRO A 114 -11.66 -9.74 10.67
CA PRO A 114 -10.36 -10.08 10.10
C PRO A 114 -9.30 -9.00 10.35
N ASP A 115 -8.11 -9.42 10.72
CA ASP A 115 -6.94 -8.58 10.95
C ASP A 115 -5.82 -8.81 9.91
N LEU A 116 -5.99 -9.83 9.06
CA LEU A 116 -5.06 -10.21 8.00
C LEU A 116 -5.78 -10.34 6.66
N GLN A 117 -5.18 -9.80 5.61
CA GLN A 117 -5.58 -10.05 4.21
C GLN A 117 -4.50 -10.88 3.52
N LEU A 118 -4.92 -11.84 2.71
CA LEU A 118 -4.05 -12.61 1.83
C LEU A 118 -4.34 -12.25 0.37
N HIS A 119 -3.27 -12.13 -0.43
CA HIS A 119 -3.37 -12.03 -1.88
C HIS A 119 -2.55 -13.15 -2.50
N PHE A 120 -3.21 -14.07 -3.21
CA PHE A 120 -2.56 -15.14 -3.93
C PHE A 120 -2.28 -14.73 -5.38
N VAL A 121 -1.02 -14.83 -5.81
CA VAL A 121 -0.57 -14.45 -7.15
C VAL A 121 -0.03 -15.68 -7.87
N ILE A 122 -0.46 -15.87 -9.12
CA ILE A 122 -0.06 -17.00 -9.97
C ILE A 122 1.33 -16.86 -10.59
N GLY A 123 2.21 -16.12 -9.93
CA GLY A 123 3.61 -15.87 -10.32
C GLY A 123 4.46 -15.52 -9.12
N MET A 124 5.78 -15.46 -9.28
CA MET A 124 6.69 -14.98 -8.25
C MET A 124 6.78 -13.46 -8.30
N VAL A 125 6.41 -12.80 -7.19
CA VAL A 125 6.53 -11.35 -7.00
C VAL A 125 7.67 -11.08 -6.01
N ASP A 126 8.69 -10.36 -6.45
CA ASP A 126 9.81 -10.01 -5.60
C ASP A 126 10.28 -8.58 -5.86
N ASN A 127 10.60 -7.86 -4.79
CA ASN A 127 11.09 -6.47 -4.84
C ASN A 127 10.29 -5.60 -5.82
N HIS A 128 8.95 -5.55 -5.67
CA HIS A 128 8.03 -4.79 -6.54
C HIS A 128 8.18 -5.13 -8.03
N ASN A 129 8.41 -6.40 -8.37
CA ASN A 129 8.71 -6.88 -9.72
C ASN A 129 10.02 -6.30 -10.33
N ARG A 130 10.95 -5.82 -9.51
CA ARG A 130 12.29 -5.40 -9.94
C ARG A 130 13.29 -6.54 -9.96
N THR A 131 13.02 -7.61 -9.20
CA THR A 131 13.83 -8.83 -9.16
C THR A 131 13.09 -9.96 -9.86
N TYR A 132 13.70 -10.52 -10.90
CA TYR A 132 13.12 -11.61 -11.68
C TYR A 132 13.79 -12.93 -11.33
N HIS A 133 12.98 -13.98 -11.18
CA HIS A 133 13.44 -15.33 -10.92
C HIS A 133 13.17 -16.24 -12.11
N TRP A 134 14.20 -16.98 -12.54
CA TRP A 134 14.03 -17.98 -13.58
C TRP A 134 13.19 -19.15 -13.06
N GLY A 135 12.27 -19.65 -13.89
CA GLY A 135 11.33 -20.72 -13.56
C GLY A 135 9.92 -20.22 -13.33
N HIS A 136 9.07 -21.09 -12.80
CA HIS A 136 7.67 -20.83 -12.49
C HIS A 136 7.48 -20.83 -10.97
N GLY A 137 6.46 -20.13 -10.51
CA GLY A 137 6.17 -20.07 -9.09
C GLY A 137 4.84 -19.40 -8.78
N MET A 138 4.57 -19.30 -7.49
CA MET A 138 3.43 -18.62 -6.92
C MET A 138 3.87 -17.77 -5.74
N SER A 139 3.10 -16.76 -5.43
CA SER A 139 3.30 -15.89 -4.27
C SER A 139 2.02 -15.81 -3.45
N CYS A 140 2.18 -15.64 -2.16
CA CYS A 140 1.09 -15.22 -1.31
C CYS A 140 1.58 -14.10 -0.40
N HIS A 141 0.89 -12.98 -0.47
CA HIS A 141 1.07 -11.85 0.41
C HIS A 141 0.29 -12.06 1.69
N ALA A 142 0.88 -11.71 2.81
CA ALA A 142 0.22 -11.65 4.12
C ALA A 142 0.32 -10.22 4.64
N THR A 143 -0.79 -9.53 4.67
CA THR A 143 -0.92 -8.09 4.87
C THR A 143 -1.67 -7.80 6.16
N ALA A 144 -1.08 -7.07 7.10
CA ALA A 144 -1.77 -6.65 8.32
C ALA A 144 -2.75 -5.51 8.01
N LEU A 145 -4.04 -5.71 8.35
CA LEU A 145 -5.13 -4.82 7.93
C LEU A 145 -5.27 -3.54 8.74
N ARG A 146 -4.87 -3.53 9.99
CA ARG A 146 -5.01 -2.37 10.89
C ARG A 146 -3.75 -2.14 11.69
N PRO A 147 -2.67 -1.71 11.03
CA PRO A 147 -1.42 -1.47 11.71
C PRO A 147 -1.55 -0.33 12.74
N SER A 148 -0.90 -0.50 13.88
CA SER A 148 -0.76 0.53 14.92
C SER A 148 0.39 1.48 14.64
N SER A 149 1.39 1.04 13.90
CA SER A 149 2.54 1.85 13.48
C SER A 149 2.12 3.10 12.70
N ARG A 150 2.82 4.20 12.95
CA ARG A 150 2.58 5.50 12.29
C ARG A 150 3.87 6.09 11.80
N GLY A 151 3.87 6.44 10.53
CA GLY A 151 5.01 7.01 9.86
C GLY A 151 4.86 8.49 9.54
N THR A 152 5.80 9.00 8.75
CA THR A 152 5.86 10.40 8.34
C THR A 152 6.25 10.55 6.87
N VAL A 153 5.84 11.68 6.29
CA VAL A 153 6.38 12.22 5.05
C VAL A 153 7.01 13.58 5.36
N ARG A 154 8.22 13.81 4.89
CA ARG A 154 8.94 15.08 5.06
C ARG A 154 9.52 15.54 3.74
N LEU A 155 9.78 16.83 3.61
CA LEU A 155 10.52 17.35 2.47
C LEU A 155 12.00 16.98 2.58
N ALA A 156 12.61 16.58 1.47
CA ALA A 156 14.06 16.47 1.36
C ALA A 156 14.71 17.84 1.05
N SER A 157 13.98 18.71 0.33
CA SER A 157 14.37 20.06 -0.02
C SER A 157 13.12 20.92 -0.33
N ARG A 158 13.33 22.17 -0.67
CA ARG A 158 12.25 23.07 -1.13
C ARG A 158 11.85 22.87 -2.61
N ASP A 159 12.57 22.01 -3.34
CA ASP A 159 12.24 21.70 -4.74
C ASP A 159 11.21 20.56 -4.78
N VAL A 160 10.03 20.83 -5.33
CA VAL A 160 8.95 19.83 -5.45
C VAL A 160 9.31 18.65 -6.37
N ARG A 161 10.40 18.76 -7.16
CA ARG A 161 10.89 17.67 -8.01
C ARG A 161 11.74 16.65 -7.24
N ASP A 162 12.27 17.03 -6.09
CA ASP A 162 12.99 16.11 -5.23
C ASP A 162 12.00 15.17 -4.55
N SER A 163 12.33 13.88 -4.51
CA SER A 163 11.50 12.89 -3.82
C SER A 163 11.42 13.22 -2.33
N PRO A 164 10.22 13.17 -1.73
CA PRO A 164 10.09 13.37 -0.30
C PRO A 164 10.78 12.24 0.49
N LEU A 165 11.15 12.52 1.72
CA LEU A 165 11.57 11.53 2.70
C LEU A 165 10.32 10.82 3.22
N ILE A 166 10.24 9.51 2.98
CA ILE A 166 9.10 8.69 3.35
C ILE A 166 9.57 7.66 4.37
N ASP A 167 9.05 7.76 5.57
CA ASP A 167 9.25 6.77 6.63
C ASP A 167 7.89 6.20 7.03
N PRO A 168 7.52 5.00 6.58
CA PRO A 168 6.28 4.36 7.00
C PRO A 168 6.34 3.85 8.45
N ALA A 169 7.51 3.81 9.07
CA ALA A 169 7.78 3.29 10.40
C ALA A 169 7.16 1.90 10.63
N PHE A 170 7.20 1.04 9.61
CA PHE A 170 6.67 -0.32 9.69
C PHE A 170 7.23 -1.06 10.90
N LEU A 171 6.35 -1.83 11.56
CA LEU A 171 6.69 -2.66 12.72
C LEU A 171 7.24 -1.87 13.93
N SER A 172 7.03 -0.56 13.99
CA SER A 172 7.36 0.24 15.18
C SER A 172 6.47 -0.13 16.37
N ASP A 173 5.27 -0.65 16.10
CA ASP A 173 4.41 -1.30 17.09
C ASP A 173 4.57 -2.83 16.99
N ALA A 174 4.83 -3.48 18.13
CA ALA A 174 5.08 -4.91 18.18
C ALA A 174 3.86 -5.76 17.77
N SER A 175 2.64 -5.23 17.92
CA SER A 175 1.41 -5.94 17.52
C SER A 175 1.33 -6.16 16.01
N ASP A 176 1.87 -5.25 15.22
CA ASP A 176 1.91 -5.36 13.76
C ASP A 176 2.81 -6.52 13.33
N LEU A 177 4.00 -6.64 13.98
CA LEU A 177 4.92 -7.75 13.73
C LEU A 177 4.27 -9.10 14.09
N GLU A 178 3.62 -9.20 15.23
CA GLU A 178 2.98 -10.47 15.66
C GLU A 178 1.81 -10.85 14.74
N THR A 179 1.09 -9.89 14.21
CA THR A 179 0.06 -10.15 13.19
C THR A 179 0.68 -10.74 11.92
N LEU A 180 1.79 -10.19 11.45
CA LEU A 180 2.50 -10.75 10.29
C LEU A 180 3.15 -12.11 10.57
N VAL A 181 3.63 -12.38 11.78
CA VAL A 181 4.13 -13.72 12.18
C VAL A 181 3.01 -14.76 12.05
N ARG A 182 1.81 -14.44 12.55
CA ARG A 182 0.64 -15.31 12.39
C ARG A 182 0.27 -15.46 10.92
N GLY A 183 0.31 -14.36 10.14
CA GLY A 183 0.06 -14.36 8.71
C GLY A 183 1.03 -15.25 7.93
N PHE A 184 2.32 -15.17 8.23
CA PHE A 184 3.36 -16.03 7.65
C PHE A 184 3.05 -17.52 7.86
N LYS A 185 2.68 -17.89 9.09
CA LYS A 185 2.29 -19.27 9.42
C LYS A 185 1.02 -19.69 8.68
N TRP A 186 0.04 -18.80 8.55
CA TRP A 186 -1.18 -19.05 7.78
C TRP A 186 -0.89 -19.35 6.31
N VAL A 187 -0.04 -18.57 5.65
CA VAL A 187 0.35 -18.83 4.26
C VAL A 187 0.99 -20.20 4.12
N ARG A 188 1.91 -20.59 5.02
CA ARG A 188 2.52 -21.92 5.01
C ARG A 188 1.50 -23.03 5.22
N LYS A 189 0.54 -22.85 6.14
CA LYS A 189 -0.55 -23.79 6.37
C LYS A 189 -1.43 -23.98 5.13
N ILE A 190 -1.72 -22.90 4.41
CA ILE A 190 -2.48 -22.94 3.15
C ILE A 190 -1.70 -23.71 2.09
N PHE A 191 -0.45 -23.37 1.85
CA PHE A 191 0.38 -24.04 0.86
C PHE A 191 0.60 -25.54 1.16
N ALA A 192 0.53 -25.95 2.41
CA ALA A 192 0.64 -27.34 2.80
C ALA A 192 -0.64 -28.16 2.59
N GLN A 193 -1.75 -27.54 2.14
CA GLN A 193 -3.00 -28.27 1.89
C GLN A 193 -2.92 -29.19 0.66
N PRO A 194 -3.71 -30.26 0.60
CA PRO A 194 -3.70 -31.23 -0.49
C PRO A 194 -3.89 -30.61 -1.88
N ALA A 195 -4.66 -29.53 -1.99
CA ALA A 195 -4.86 -28.80 -3.25
C ALA A 195 -3.56 -28.25 -3.89
N PHE A 196 -2.50 -28.08 -3.08
CA PHE A 196 -1.19 -27.61 -3.56
C PHE A 196 -0.17 -28.75 -3.74
N THR A 197 -0.56 -30.02 -3.62
CA THR A 197 0.38 -31.16 -3.72
C THR A 197 1.12 -31.19 -5.05
N ASP A 198 0.42 -31.00 -6.16
CA ASP A 198 1.01 -30.98 -7.51
C ASP A 198 2.00 -29.81 -7.72
N TYR A 199 1.87 -28.77 -6.91
CA TYR A 199 2.77 -27.61 -6.90
C TYR A 199 3.82 -27.71 -5.78
N ARG A 200 3.88 -28.84 -5.06
CA ARG A 200 4.77 -29.04 -3.88
C ARG A 200 4.63 -27.91 -2.84
N GLY A 201 3.40 -27.51 -2.57
CA GLY A 201 3.11 -26.38 -1.68
C GLY A 201 3.65 -26.55 -0.26
N GLY A 202 3.70 -27.76 0.29
CA GLY A 202 4.27 -28.06 1.61
C GLY A 202 5.80 -28.16 1.68
N ASP A 203 6.50 -28.18 0.54
CA ASP A 203 7.97 -28.31 0.49
C ASP A 203 8.65 -26.97 0.76
N LEU A 204 9.12 -26.73 2.00
CA LEU A 204 9.79 -25.49 2.40
C LEU A 204 11.08 -25.21 1.62
N SER A 205 11.75 -26.24 1.07
CA SER A 205 12.95 -26.03 0.25
C SER A 205 12.68 -25.23 -1.03
N ARG A 206 11.41 -25.11 -1.40
CA ARG A 206 10.96 -24.33 -2.55
C ARG A 206 10.69 -22.85 -2.25
N GLU A 207 10.67 -22.48 -0.98
CA GLU A 207 10.51 -21.06 -0.60
C GLU A 207 11.76 -20.26 -0.97
N LEU A 208 11.56 -19.14 -1.64
CA LEU A 208 12.62 -18.15 -1.78
C LEU A 208 12.83 -17.47 -0.43
N TYR A 209 14.09 -17.34 -0.01
CA TYR A 209 14.54 -16.64 1.19
C TYR A 209 14.18 -17.30 2.54
N PHE A 210 13.08 -18.05 2.63
CA PHE A 210 12.54 -18.52 3.91
C PHE A 210 12.69 -20.04 4.14
N SER A 211 13.35 -20.76 3.22
CA SER A 211 13.47 -22.23 3.28
C SER A 211 14.05 -22.77 4.59
N LYS A 212 14.89 -22.00 5.28
CA LYS A 212 15.51 -22.35 6.57
C LYS A 212 14.84 -21.71 7.78
N VAL A 213 13.85 -20.82 7.57
CA VAL A 213 13.14 -20.11 8.64
C VAL A 213 12.07 -21.02 9.21
N GLN A 214 12.14 -21.35 10.51
CA GLN A 214 11.22 -22.28 11.16
C GLN A 214 10.68 -21.79 12.51
N SER A 215 11.55 -21.26 13.36
CA SER A 215 11.15 -20.72 14.66
C SER A 215 10.48 -19.36 14.54
N ASP A 216 9.68 -19.00 15.54
CA ASP A 216 9.03 -17.69 15.60
C ASP A 216 10.03 -16.54 15.57
N GLU A 217 11.18 -16.71 16.20
CA GLU A 217 12.21 -15.68 16.21
C GLU A 217 12.87 -15.51 14.84
N GLU A 218 13.08 -16.61 14.12
CA GLU A 218 13.55 -16.54 12.72
C GLU A 218 12.52 -15.89 11.81
N ILE A 219 11.22 -16.18 12.03
CA ILE A 219 10.12 -15.53 11.29
C ILE A 219 10.11 -14.03 11.57
N ARG A 220 10.19 -13.60 12.86
CA ARG A 220 10.26 -12.18 13.22
C ARG A 220 11.43 -11.47 12.54
N ARG A 221 12.61 -12.09 12.52
CA ARG A 221 13.79 -11.55 11.84
C ARG A 221 13.54 -11.41 10.35
N ALA A 222 13.05 -12.47 9.71
CA ALA A 222 12.74 -12.47 8.28
C ALA A 222 11.70 -11.40 7.89
N ILE A 223 10.69 -11.18 8.73
CA ILE A 223 9.70 -10.12 8.53
C ILE A 223 10.34 -8.74 8.65
N ARG A 224 11.18 -8.48 9.67
CA ARG A 224 11.89 -7.19 9.80
C ARG A 224 12.79 -6.87 8.63
N GLU A 225 13.40 -7.89 8.03
CA GLU A 225 14.30 -7.73 6.87
C GLU A 225 13.53 -7.52 5.54
N ARG A 226 12.28 -7.98 5.45
CA ARG A 226 11.58 -8.07 4.16
C ARG A 226 10.14 -7.55 4.18
N CYS A 227 9.69 -6.98 5.29
CA CYS A 227 8.40 -6.29 5.35
C CYS A 227 8.43 -5.07 4.43
N ASP A 228 7.38 -4.91 3.64
CA ASP A 228 7.28 -3.82 2.69
C ASP A 228 5.83 -3.34 2.55
N THR A 229 5.62 -2.30 1.75
CA THR A 229 4.30 -1.77 1.43
C THR A 229 3.52 -2.70 0.50
N ILE A 230 2.19 -2.71 0.62
CA ILE A 230 1.26 -3.22 -0.39
C ILE A 230 0.56 -2.08 -1.15
N TYR A 231 1.17 -0.90 -1.19
CA TYR A 231 0.76 0.28 -1.98
C TYR A 231 -0.54 0.95 -1.51
N HIS A 232 -0.78 0.99 -0.21
CA HIS A 232 -1.95 1.61 0.39
C HIS A 232 -1.64 2.80 1.32
N PRO A 233 -0.71 3.73 0.98
CA PRO A 233 -0.37 4.85 1.84
C PRO A 233 -1.56 5.80 1.99
N VAL A 234 -1.83 6.23 3.24
CA VAL A 234 -2.93 7.14 3.59
C VAL A 234 -2.55 8.04 4.77
N GLY A 235 -3.37 9.02 5.09
CA GLY A 235 -3.39 9.68 6.39
C GLY A 235 -2.50 10.90 6.57
N THR A 236 -1.69 11.28 5.60
CA THR A 236 -0.69 12.36 5.68
C THR A 236 -1.26 13.78 5.70
N CYS A 237 -2.53 13.94 5.32
CA CYS A 237 -3.31 15.17 5.44
C CYS A 237 -4.63 14.89 6.19
N ARG A 238 -4.54 14.19 7.30
CA ARG A 238 -5.63 13.62 8.06
C ARG A 238 -6.81 14.57 8.27
N MET A 239 -8.03 14.11 7.98
CA MET A 239 -9.24 14.87 8.35
C MET A 239 -9.60 14.65 9.82
N GLY A 240 -10.23 15.66 10.38
CA GLY A 240 -10.74 15.60 11.76
C GLY A 240 -11.15 16.97 12.30
N SER A 241 -11.63 16.97 13.54
CA SER A 241 -12.01 18.18 14.29
C SER A 241 -10.99 18.58 15.37
N ASP A 242 -10.01 17.73 15.65
CA ASP A 242 -8.96 17.97 16.65
C ASP A 242 -7.72 18.66 16.04
N ASP A 243 -6.77 19.06 16.89
CA ASP A 243 -5.56 19.80 16.49
C ASP A 243 -4.57 19.00 15.66
N ARG A 244 -4.73 17.67 15.59
CA ARG A 244 -3.93 16.82 14.73
C ARG A 244 -4.50 16.70 13.30
N ALA A 245 -5.60 17.37 12.98
CA ALA A 245 -6.20 17.38 11.66
C ALA A 245 -5.57 18.46 10.78
N VAL A 246 -5.28 18.09 9.52
CA VAL A 246 -4.84 19.01 8.47
C VAL A 246 -6.05 19.60 7.75
N VAL A 247 -7.07 18.76 7.50
CA VAL A 247 -8.33 19.20 6.87
C VAL A 247 -9.51 18.95 7.81
N ASP A 248 -10.57 19.74 7.64
CA ASP A 248 -11.83 19.52 8.34
C ASP A 248 -12.64 18.36 7.74
N VAL A 249 -13.82 18.08 8.31
CA VAL A 249 -14.71 17.00 7.84
C VAL A 249 -15.34 17.27 6.47
N GLN A 250 -15.17 18.47 5.93
CA GLN A 250 -15.53 18.84 4.56
C GLN A 250 -14.31 18.91 3.63
N LEU A 251 -13.15 18.38 4.10
CA LEU A 251 -11.89 18.29 3.37
C LEU A 251 -11.23 19.65 3.06
N ARG A 252 -11.62 20.74 3.74
CA ARG A 252 -11.01 22.06 3.60
C ARG A 252 -9.74 22.12 4.46
N VAL A 253 -8.66 22.67 3.92
CA VAL A 253 -7.42 22.88 4.67
C VAL A 253 -7.66 23.90 5.79
N ARG A 254 -7.32 23.54 7.01
CA ARG A 254 -7.58 24.37 8.19
C ARG A 254 -6.79 25.69 8.13
N GLY A 255 -7.46 26.80 8.33
CA GLY A 255 -6.85 28.12 8.31
C GLY A 255 -6.49 28.68 6.92
N ILE A 256 -6.84 27.98 5.84
CA ILE A 256 -6.59 28.41 4.46
C ILE A 256 -7.90 28.39 3.67
N ASP A 257 -8.33 29.54 3.21
CA ASP A 257 -9.54 29.67 2.39
C ASP A 257 -9.31 29.20 0.95
N GLY A 258 -10.32 28.58 0.36
CA GLY A 258 -10.29 28.19 -1.04
C GLY A 258 -9.34 27.02 -1.37
N LEU A 259 -8.96 26.20 -0.39
CA LEU A 259 -8.08 25.05 -0.57
C LEU A 259 -8.68 23.79 0.06
N ARG A 260 -8.71 22.69 -0.70
CA ARG A 260 -9.10 21.34 -0.22
C ARG A 260 -8.06 20.30 -0.60
N VAL A 261 -8.02 19.22 0.19
CA VAL A 261 -7.32 17.99 -0.16
C VAL A 261 -8.36 16.89 -0.35
N VAL A 262 -8.31 16.19 -1.50
CA VAL A 262 -9.34 15.21 -1.89
C VAL A 262 -8.67 13.95 -2.42
N ASP A 263 -8.07 13.16 -1.54
CA ASP A 263 -7.44 11.88 -1.86
C ASP A 263 -7.22 11.03 -0.60
N ALA A 264 -6.45 9.96 -0.72
CA ALA A 264 -6.15 9.03 0.36
C ALA A 264 -5.44 9.67 1.57
N SER A 265 -4.74 10.82 1.38
CA SER A 265 -4.06 11.51 2.48
C SER A 265 -5.02 11.97 3.58
N THR A 266 -6.29 12.16 3.25
CA THR A 266 -7.29 12.67 4.19
C THR A 266 -7.88 11.60 5.12
N MET A 267 -7.65 10.32 4.87
CA MET A 267 -8.14 9.24 5.75
C MET A 267 -7.60 9.40 7.16
N PRO A 268 -8.44 9.42 8.21
CA PRO A 268 -7.96 9.53 9.58
C PRO A 268 -7.25 8.27 10.06
N THR A 269 -7.71 7.11 9.57
CA THR A 269 -7.11 5.80 9.79
C THR A 269 -7.19 4.99 8.51
N LEU A 270 -6.24 4.05 8.34
CA LEU A 270 -6.25 3.11 7.24
C LEU A 270 -7.45 2.15 7.37
N ILE A 271 -8.12 1.90 6.27
CA ILE A 271 -9.26 0.96 6.22
C ILE A 271 -8.77 -0.50 6.19
N SER A 272 -9.69 -1.45 6.48
CA SER A 272 -9.35 -2.89 6.52
C SER A 272 -9.49 -3.54 5.15
N GLY A 273 -8.73 -3.07 4.15
CA GLY A 273 -8.74 -3.59 2.79
C GLY A 273 -8.12 -2.63 1.78
N ASN A 274 -8.30 -2.90 0.49
CA ASN A 274 -7.77 -2.09 -0.58
C ASN A 274 -8.36 -0.68 -0.60
N THR A 275 -7.53 0.33 -0.80
CA THR A 275 -7.88 1.74 -0.60
C THR A 275 -8.60 2.41 -1.78
N ASN A 276 -8.63 1.77 -2.96
CA ASN A 276 -9.17 2.40 -4.17
C ASN A 276 -10.66 2.79 -4.05
N ALA A 277 -11.51 1.87 -3.58
CA ALA A 277 -12.95 2.14 -3.46
C ALA A 277 -13.25 3.25 -2.43
N PRO A 278 -12.65 3.28 -1.22
CA PRO A 278 -12.79 4.39 -0.29
C PRO A 278 -12.29 5.73 -0.83
N VAL A 279 -11.21 5.75 -1.62
CA VAL A 279 -10.71 6.99 -2.25
C VAL A 279 -11.73 7.54 -3.25
N ILE A 280 -12.33 6.68 -4.06
CA ILE A 280 -13.42 7.08 -4.97
C ILE A 280 -14.60 7.65 -4.16
N MET A 281 -15.01 6.98 -3.08
CA MET A 281 -16.08 7.45 -2.20
C MET A 281 -15.77 8.83 -1.60
N ILE A 282 -14.52 9.06 -1.15
CA ILE A 282 -14.07 10.37 -0.64
C ILE A 282 -14.21 11.43 -1.73
N ALA A 283 -13.81 11.12 -2.95
CA ALA A 283 -13.88 12.07 -4.08
C ALA A 283 -15.33 12.41 -4.45
N GLU A 284 -16.22 11.42 -4.51
CA GLU A 284 -17.67 11.64 -4.74
C GLU A 284 -18.29 12.51 -3.63
N LYS A 285 -17.95 12.22 -2.37
CA LYS A 285 -18.45 13.01 -1.24
C LYS A 285 -17.91 14.44 -1.26
N ALA A 286 -16.64 14.64 -1.63
CA ALA A 286 -16.05 15.97 -1.82
C ALA A 286 -16.78 16.78 -2.92
N ALA A 287 -17.16 16.10 -4.02
CA ALA A 287 -17.92 16.74 -5.08
C ALA A 287 -19.29 17.24 -4.58
N ASP A 288 -19.95 16.50 -3.68
CA ASP A 288 -21.20 16.95 -3.05
C ASP A 288 -20.98 18.17 -2.14
N PHE A 289 -19.93 18.17 -1.32
CA PHE A 289 -19.59 19.32 -0.48
C PHE A 289 -19.31 20.59 -1.31
N ILE A 290 -18.59 20.45 -2.43
CA ILE A 290 -18.30 21.55 -3.33
C ILE A 290 -19.57 22.08 -4.00
N LYS A 291 -20.50 21.22 -4.40
CA LYS A 291 -21.80 21.62 -4.97
C LYS A 291 -22.65 22.36 -3.93
N GLN A 292 -22.75 21.83 -2.70
CA GLN A 292 -23.51 22.45 -1.62
C GLN A 292 -22.96 23.82 -1.19
N ALA A 293 -21.63 24.01 -1.20
CA ALA A 293 -21.01 25.29 -0.91
C ALA A 293 -21.26 26.37 -2.00
N ARG A 294 -21.92 26.04 -3.08
CA ARG A 294 -22.27 26.95 -4.17
C ARG A 294 -23.63 27.64 -4.00
N HIS A 295 -24.40 27.18 -3.04
CA HIS A 295 -25.72 27.71 -2.66
C HIS A 295 -25.65 28.43 -1.32
#